data_f0046eac5a896f529d705c73eff27b7f
#
_entry.id   f0046eac5a896f529d705c73eff27b7f
#
_cell.length_a   1.000
_cell.length_b   1.000
_cell.length_c   1.000
_cell.angle_alpha   90.00
_cell.angle_beta   90.00
_cell.angle_gamma   90.00
#
_symmetry.space_group_name_H-M   'P 1'
#
loop_
_entity.id
_entity.type
_entity.pdbx_description
1 polymer ?
#
loop_
_entity_poly.entity_id
_entity_poly.type
_entity_poly.pdbx_seq_one_letter_code
_entity_poly.pdbx_strand_id
1 'polypeptide(L)'
;MVTETKESIPEIALEGVSKRYRNAAVALEGISLTVDRGEFVTFLGPSGCGKSTLLKLVSGLSPVSEGRVRVNGMTPENARDLISFIFQDATLLPWRTVEHNVGLGMELEHAAGAARKERVARMLDLVSLSHVAKRYPRQLSGGMKMRASIARALVSRPRILLMDEPFAALDEMTRDRLNEELLRLYEEQKWTVLFVTHSVAEAVFLSTRVVILAAHPGRVAHEIKVDLPWPRTAKTRESKAYEEQVTQASRLLRGVYQP
;
A
#
# COMPACT_ATOMS: atom_id res chain seq x y z
N MET A 1 9.64 -12.75 39.38
CA MET A 1 10.08 -13.02 37.99
C MET A 1 9.40 -11.99 37.12
N VAL A 2 10.14 -10.93 36.76
CA VAL A 2 9.65 -9.89 35.82
C VAL A 2 9.82 -10.50 34.42
N THR A 3 8.75 -10.83 33.75
CA THR A 3 8.75 -11.21 32.33
C THR A 3 9.09 -9.97 31.53
N GLU A 4 10.36 -9.84 31.11
CA GLU A 4 10.76 -8.91 30.07
C GLU A 4 9.97 -9.28 28.81
N THR A 5 8.94 -8.52 28.50
CA THR A 5 8.32 -8.49 27.19
C THR A 5 9.40 -7.99 26.23
N LYS A 6 10.00 -8.89 25.44
CA LYS A 6 10.83 -8.51 24.29
C LYS A 6 9.97 -7.57 23.44
N GLU A 7 10.25 -6.26 23.49
CA GLU A 7 9.70 -5.31 22.55
C GLU A 7 10.09 -5.78 21.14
N SER A 8 9.12 -6.24 20.39
CA SER A 8 9.33 -6.65 19.01
C SER A 8 9.67 -5.40 18.20
N ILE A 9 10.81 -5.44 17.49
CA ILE A 9 11.18 -4.34 16.59
C ILE A 9 10.06 -4.15 15.58
N PRO A 10 9.46 -2.95 15.48
CA PRO A 10 8.40 -2.70 14.52
C PRO A 10 8.92 -2.89 13.08
N GLU A 11 8.06 -3.31 12.18
CA GLU A 11 8.40 -3.50 10.77
C GLU A 11 8.75 -2.16 10.11
N ILE A 12 8.01 -1.09 10.45
CA ILE A 12 8.29 0.27 10.00
C ILE A 12 8.18 1.19 11.22
N ALA A 13 9.18 2.06 11.40
CA ALA A 13 9.16 3.12 12.41
C ALA A 13 9.49 4.46 11.79
N LEU A 14 8.66 5.46 12.08
CA LEU A 14 8.86 6.87 11.76
C LEU A 14 9.00 7.62 13.08
N GLU A 15 10.07 8.39 13.24
CA GLU A 15 10.42 9.10 14.48
C GLU A 15 10.62 10.59 14.17
N GLY A 16 9.62 11.42 14.45
CA GLY A 16 9.66 12.87 14.23
C GLY A 16 9.93 13.27 12.78
N VAL A 17 9.41 12.51 11.83
CA VAL A 17 9.73 12.64 10.40
C VAL A 17 9.11 13.88 9.80
N SER A 18 9.94 14.75 9.23
CA SER A 18 9.52 15.93 8.47
C SER A 18 10.07 15.90 7.05
N LYS A 19 9.31 16.45 6.10
CA LYS A 19 9.70 16.58 4.71
C LYS A 19 9.44 17.99 4.20
N ARG A 20 10.52 18.67 3.81
CA ARG A 20 10.51 19.98 3.13
C ARG A 20 11.04 19.83 1.72
N TYR A 21 10.37 20.40 0.75
CA TYR A 21 10.85 20.47 -0.62
C TYR A 21 11.65 21.76 -0.87
N ARG A 22 12.42 21.80 -1.96
CA ARG A 22 13.31 22.95 -2.29
C ARG A 22 12.58 24.30 -2.40
N ASN A 23 11.30 24.29 -2.73
CA ASN A 23 10.42 25.49 -2.78
C ASN A 23 9.90 25.92 -1.39
N ALA A 24 10.51 25.47 -0.30
CA ALA A 24 10.13 25.71 1.10
C ALA A 24 8.75 25.12 1.50
N ALA A 25 8.07 24.39 0.62
CA ALA A 25 6.81 23.73 0.97
C ALA A 25 7.05 22.58 1.98
N VAL A 26 6.39 22.64 3.13
CA VAL A 26 6.41 21.60 4.15
C VAL A 26 5.33 20.60 3.82
N ALA A 27 5.74 19.43 3.32
CA ALA A 27 4.81 18.36 2.95
C ALA A 27 4.36 17.53 4.16
N LEU A 28 5.30 17.24 5.08
CA LEU A 28 5.06 16.48 6.31
C LEU A 28 5.80 17.14 7.46
N GLU A 29 5.22 17.11 8.66
CA GLU A 29 5.84 17.69 9.85
C GLU A 29 5.64 16.81 11.08
N GLY A 30 6.75 16.35 11.68
CA GLY A 30 6.78 15.65 12.95
C GLY A 30 6.04 14.33 13.00
N ILE A 31 5.97 13.59 11.89
CA ILE A 31 5.28 12.30 11.83
C ILE A 31 6.01 11.27 12.70
N SER A 32 5.32 10.76 13.72
CA SER A 32 5.76 9.62 14.52
C SER A 32 4.71 8.52 14.45
N LEU A 33 5.10 7.34 13.95
CA LEU A 33 4.22 6.21 13.73
C LEU A 33 5.04 4.92 13.70
N THR A 34 4.54 3.86 14.32
CA THR A 34 5.07 2.51 14.19
C THR A 34 4.07 1.63 13.46
N VAL A 35 4.57 0.68 12.68
CA VAL A 35 3.76 -0.34 11.99
C VAL A 35 4.35 -1.69 12.32
N ASP A 36 3.55 -2.56 12.88
CA ASP A 36 3.96 -3.90 13.24
C ASP A 36 3.94 -4.83 12.03
N ARG A 37 4.68 -5.91 12.14
CA ARG A 37 4.71 -6.93 11.09
C ARG A 37 3.33 -7.52 10.85
N GLY A 38 2.90 -7.54 9.59
CA GLY A 38 1.62 -8.07 9.19
C GLY A 38 0.44 -7.12 9.41
N GLU A 39 0.66 -5.86 9.80
CA GLU A 39 -0.41 -4.86 9.81
C GLU A 39 -0.75 -4.38 8.39
N PHE A 40 -2.02 -4.09 8.19
CA PHE A 40 -2.52 -3.37 7.03
C PHE A 40 -2.91 -1.96 7.47
N VAL A 41 -2.05 -0.97 7.24
CA VAL A 41 -2.26 0.42 7.64
C VAL A 41 -2.66 1.25 6.43
N THR A 42 -3.81 1.93 6.50
CA THR A 42 -4.25 2.85 5.46
C THR A 42 -4.13 4.30 5.89
N PHE A 43 -3.54 5.12 5.03
CA PHE A 43 -3.50 6.57 5.16
C PHE A 43 -4.67 7.21 4.43
N LEU A 44 -5.51 7.94 5.17
CA LEU A 44 -6.57 8.80 4.68
C LEU A 44 -6.21 10.27 4.89
N GLY A 45 -6.77 11.15 4.09
CA GLY A 45 -6.59 12.60 4.27
C GLY A 45 -6.82 13.38 2.98
N PRO A 46 -6.88 14.72 3.07
CA PRO A 46 -7.06 15.59 1.92
C PRO A 46 -6.00 15.40 0.83
N SER A 47 -6.30 15.83 -0.39
CA SER A 47 -5.30 15.91 -1.45
C SER A 47 -4.17 16.86 -1.02
N GLY A 48 -2.93 16.46 -1.27
CA GLY A 48 -1.76 17.26 -0.89
C GLY A 48 -1.33 17.16 0.58
N CYS A 49 -1.99 16.37 1.44
CA CYS A 49 -1.57 16.19 2.85
C CYS A 49 -0.32 15.32 3.04
N GLY A 50 0.34 14.89 1.98
CA GLY A 50 1.63 14.19 2.07
C GLY A 50 1.59 12.66 2.08
N LYS A 51 0.44 12.00 1.83
CA LYS A 51 0.31 10.53 1.83
C LYS A 51 1.32 9.83 0.92
N SER A 52 1.37 10.21 -0.35
CA SER A 52 2.35 9.67 -1.32
C SER A 52 3.79 10.02 -0.95
N THR A 53 4.00 11.19 -0.32
CA THR A 53 5.32 11.58 0.19
C THR A 53 5.75 10.61 1.29
N LEU A 54 4.85 10.28 2.21
CA LEU A 54 5.13 9.32 3.30
C LEU A 54 5.57 7.96 2.74
N LEU A 55 4.86 7.41 1.75
CA LEU A 55 5.26 6.16 1.11
C LEU A 55 6.64 6.26 0.44
N LYS A 56 6.95 7.40 -0.21
CA LYS A 56 8.27 7.64 -0.83
C LYS A 56 9.39 7.73 0.20
N LEU A 57 9.13 8.23 1.41
CA LEU A 57 10.12 8.24 2.49
C LEU A 57 10.39 6.82 3.00
N VAL A 58 9.33 6.03 3.22
CA VAL A 58 9.45 4.63 3.68
C VAL A 58 10.15 3.75 2.66
N SER A 59 9.95 4.00 1.36
CA SER A 59 10.62 3.23 0.29
C SER A 59 12.06 3.67 -0.01
N GLY A 60 12.56 4.76 0.62
CA GLY A 60 13.86 5.33 0.28
C GLY A 60 13.93 6.00 -1.10
N LEU A 61 12.78 6.26 -1.74
CA LEU A 61 12.71 7.03 -2.99
C LEU A 61 12.87 8.55 -2.77
N SER A 62 12.73 9.00 -1.54
CA SER A 62 12.95 10.40 -1.16
C SER A 62 13.62 10.43 0.22
N PRO A 63 14.65 11.26 0.44
CA PRO A 63 15.24 11.39 1.77
C PRO A 63 14.34 12.21 2.69
N VAL A 64 14.42 11.92 4.00
CA VAL A 64 13.81 12.75 5.03
C VAL A 64 14.53 14.11 5.14
N SER A 65 13.84 15.15 5.61
CA SER A 65 14.47 16.43 5.95
C SER A 65 14.89 16.47 7.42
N GLU A 66 14.07 15.89 8.30
CA GLU A 66 14.31 15.77 9.74
C GLU A 66 13.71 14.47 10.25
N GLY A 67 14.20 13.98 11.38
CA GLY A 67 13.74 12.73 11.98
C GLY A 67 14.37 11.49 11.34
N ARG A 68 13.75 10.32 11.56
CA ARG A 68 14.27 9.04 11.08
C ARG A 68 13.15 8.15 10.57
N VAL A 69 13.46 7.37 9.51
CA VAL A 69 12.67 6.23 9.06
C VAL A 69 13.50 4.96 9.21
N ARG A 70 12.90 3.94 9.80
CA ARG A 70 13.46 2.60 9.89
C ARG A 70 12.48 1.60 9.27
N VAL A 71 13.03 0.64 8.54
CA VAL A 71 12.29 -0.47 7.95
C VAL A 71 12.98 -1.76 8.35
N ASN A 72 12.31 -2.58 9.14
CA ASN A 72 12.90 -3.76 9.76
C ASN A 72 14.25 -3.44 10.49
N GLY A 73 14.31 -2.31 11.21
CA GLY A 73 15.50 -1.82 11.88
C GLY A 73 16.57 -1.19 10.99
N MET A 74 16.48 -1.32 9.67
CA MET A 74 17.43 -0.79 8.68
C MET A 74 17.01 0.60 8.18
N THR A 75 17.91 1.29 7.46
CA THR A 75 17.51 2.47 6.68
C THR A 75 16.67 2.04 5.47
N PRO A 76 15.78 2.90 4.94
CA PRO A 76 14.95 2.56 3.77
C PRO A 76 15.75 2.08 2.55
N GLU A 77 16.92 2.68 2.31
CA GLU A 77 17.81 2.33 1.19
C GLU A 77 18.32 0.89 1.30
N ASN A 78 18.61 0.42 2.52
CA ASN A 78 19.11 -0.92 2.80
C ASN A 78 17.99 -1.97 2.88
N ALA A 79 16.74 -1.52 2.98
CA ALA A 79 15.56 -2.39 3.08
C ALA A 79 14.81 -2.56 1.74
N ARG A 80 15.34 -2.05 0.63
CA ARG A 80 14.66 -2.04 -0.69
C ARG A 80 14.21 -3.42 -1.15
N ASP A 81 14.99 -4.43 -0.90
CA ASP A 81 14.67 -5.82 -1.31
C ASP A 81 13.47 -6.40 -0.56
N LEU A 82 13.07 -5.78 0.56
CA LEU A 82 11.89 -6.17 1.32
C LEU A 82 10.61 -5.49 0.82
N ILE A 83 10.75 -4.44 0.00
CA ILE A 83 9.67 -3.52 -0.34
C ILE A 83 9.28 -3.67 -1.81
N SER A 84 7.99 -3.77 -2.08
CA SER A 84 7.43 -3.50 -3.40
C SER A 84 6.53 -2.26 -3.36
N PHE A 85 6.63 -1.42 -4.40
CA PHE A 85 5.86 -0.20 -4.53
C PHE A 85 4.90 -0.28 -5.72
N ILE A 86 3.61 -0.04 -5.47
CA ILE A 86 2.57 0.11 -6.49
C ILE A 86 2.20 1.58 -6.55
N PHE A 87 2.51 2.22 -7.66
CA PHE A 87 2.21 3.63 -7.90
C PHE A 87 0.78 3.82 -8.37
N GLN A 88 0.27 5.05 -8.26
CA GLN A 88 -1.03 5.46 -8.76
C GLN A 88 -1.16 5.21 -10.28
N ASP A 89 -0.09 5.47 -11.03
CA ASP A 89 0.04 5.03 -12.42
C ASP A 89 0.69 3.65 -12.47
N ALA A 90 0.21 2.78 -13.34
CA ALA A 90 0.67 1.41 -13.45
C ALA A 90 2.16 1.27 -13.84
N THR A 91 2.79 2.31 -14.40
CA THR A 91 4.23 2.39 -14.75
C THR A 91 4.79 1.15 -15.46
N LEU A 92 3.98 0.52 -16.32
CA LEU A 92 4.43 -0.64 -17.11
C LEU A 92 5.39 -0.18 -18.20
N LEU A 93 6.41 -0.99 -18.48
CA LEU A 93 7.36 -0.76 -19.57
C LEU A 93 6.63 -0.96 -20.90
N PRO A 94 6.46 0.09 -21.74
CA PRO A 94 5.57 0.03 -22.92
C PRO A 94 6.08 -0.88 -24.02
N TRP A 95 7.39 -1.19 -24.03
CA TRP A 95 8.05 -2.09 -24.99
C TRP A 95 8.09 -3.55 -24.55
N ARG A 96 7.57 -3.89 -23.36
CA ARG A 96 7.47 -5.27 -22.85
C ARG A 96 6.03 -5.75 -22.85
N THR A 97 5.83 -7.05 -23.10
CA THR A 97 4.54 -7.69 -22.90
C THR A 97 4.13 -7.69 -21.43
N VAL A 98 2.88 -8.04 -21.15
CA VAL A 98 2.34 -8.15 -19.78
C VAL A 98 3.17 -9.14 -18.97
N GLU A 99 3.43 -10.34 -19.50
CA GLU A 99 4.23 -11.37 -18.82
C GLU A 99 5.66 -10.91 -18.52
N HIS A 100 6.30 -10.18 -19.43
CA HIS A 100 7.64 -9.63 -19.23
C HIS A 100 7.65 -8.45 -18.25
N ASN A 101 6.57 -7.66 -18.20
CA ASN A 101 6.42 -6.63 -17.17
C ASN A 101 6.26 -7.27 -15.78
N VAL A 102 5.42 -8.27 -15.64
CA VAL A 102 5.22 -8.99 -14.38
C VAL A 102 6.51 -9.66 -13.92
N GLY A 103 7.24 -10.31 -14.83
CA GLY A 103 8.47 -11.02 -14.51
C GLY A 103 9.71 -10.15 -14.26
N LEU A 104 9.58 -8.81 -14.34
CA LEU A 104 10.72 -7.89 -14.29
C LEU A 104 11.54 -8.01 -13.00
N GLY A 105 10.90 -8.05 -11.83
CA GLY A 105 11.59 -8.18 -10.55
C GLY A 105 12.44 -9.43 -10.48
N MET A 106 11.88 -10.58 -10.84
CA MET A 106 12.60 -11.86 -10.87
C MET A 106 13.72 -11.90 -11.92
N GLU A 107 13.59 -11.15 -13.01
CA GLU A 107 14.66 -11.01 -14.01
C GLU A 107 15.85 -10.26 -13.43
N LEU A 108 15.60 -9.20 -12.68
CA LEU A 108 16.65 -8.42 -11.99
C LEU A 108 17.33 -9.21 -10.87
N GLU A 109 16.59 -10.11 -10.21
CA GLU A 109 17.12 -11.04 -9.21
C GLU A 109 17.84 -12.26 -9.84
N HIS A 110 18.00 -12.30 -11.17
CA HIS A 110 18.61 -13.42 -11.91
C HIS A 110 17.95 -14.79 -11.65
N ALA A 111 16.66 -14.81 -11.36
CA ALA A 111 15.93 -16.05 -11.09
C ALA A 111 15.91 -16.99 -12.31
N ALA A 112 16.05 -18.30 -12.06
CA ALA A 112 16.03 -19.33 -13.10
C ALA A 112 14.79 -19.23 -13.99
N GLY A 113 14.97 -19.37 -15.31
CA GLY A 113 13.92 -19.15 -16.30
C GLY A 113 12.65 -19.98 -16.11
N ALA A 114 12.78 -21.26 -15.69
CA ALA A 114 11.63 -22.13 -15.41
C ALA A 114 10.82 -21.63 -14.18
N ALA A 115 11.48 -21.34 -13.05
CA ALA A 115 10.83 -20.85 -11.84
C ALA A 115 10.17 -19.48 -12.07
N ARG A 116 10.82 -18.59 -12.84
CA ARG A 116 10.26 -17.30 -13.24
C ARG A 116 8.98 -17.49 -14.05
N LYS A 117 9.00 -18.36 -15.08
CA LYS A 117 7.85 -18.60 -15.94
C LYS A 117 6.63 -19.13 -15.17
N GLU A 118 6.83 -20.11 -14.30
CA GLU A 118 5.77 -20.66 -13.46
C GLU A 118 5.18 -19.60 -12.53
N ARG A 119 6.02 -18.79 -11.89
CA ARG A 119 5.56 -17.78 -10.95
C ARG A 119 4.85 -16.62 -11.64
N VAL A 120 5.35 -16.17 -12.80
CA VAL A 120 4.67 -15.17 -13.63
C VAL A 120 3.28 -15.65 -14.04
N ALA A 121 3.18 -16.92 -14.48
CA ALA A 121 1.89 -17.51 -14.85
C ALA A 121 0.90 -17.49 -13.67
N ARG A 122 1.33 -17.90 -12.46
CA ARG A 122 0.52 -17.82 -11.24
C ARG A 122 0.07 -16.40 -10.91
N MET A 123 0.96 -15.41 -11.03
CA MET A 123 0.62 -14.01 -10.76
C MET A 123 -0.37 -13.44 -11.78
N LEU A 124 -0.25 -13.82 -13.05
CA LEU A 124 -1.20 -13.43 -14.10
C LEU A 124 -2.58 -14.06 -13.90
N ASP A 125 -2.62 -15.31 -13.50
CA ASP A 125 -3.88 -15.99 -13.17
C ASP A 125 -4.58 -15.31 -11.99
N LEU A 126 -3.82 -15.02 -10.95
CA LEU A 126 -4.28 -14.34 -9.75
C LEU A 126 -5.01 -13.01 -10.04
N VAL A 127 -4.47 -12.21 -10.97
CA VAL A 127 -5.08 -10.93 -11.37
C VAL A 127 -5.98 -11.06 -12.60
N SER A 128 -6.32 -12.29 -13.02
CA SER A 128 -7.18 -12.61 -14.18
C SER A 128 -6.67 -12.00 -15.51
N LEU A 129 -5.35 -12.03 -15.75
CA LEU A 129 -4.69 -11.50 -16.95
C LEU A 129 -4.00 -12.56 -17.81
N SER A 130 -4.14 -13.85 -17.52
CA SER A 130 -3.49 -14.94 -18.28
C SER A 130 -3.82 -14.89 -19.78
N HIS A 131 -5.05 -14.51 -20.14
CA HIS A 131 -5.52 -14.40 -21.53
C HIS A 131 -4.87 -13.25 -22.33
N VAL A 132 -4.19 -12.32 -21.67
CA VAL A 132 -3.51 -11.16 -22.29
C VAL A 132 -2.02 -11.13 -22.02
N ALA A 133 -1.44 -12.21 -21.51
CA ALA A 133 -0.02 -12.30 -21.13
C ALA A 133 0.95 -11.78 -22.18
N LYS A 134 0.68 -12.05 -23.46
CA LYS A 134 1.53 -11.65 -24.61
C LYS A 134 1.19 -10.26 -25.19
N ARG A 135 0.18 -9.56 -24.67
CA ARG A 135 -0.16 -8.22 -25.13
C ARG A 135 0.79 -7.18 -24.54
N TYR A 136 0.89 -6.03 -25.23
CA TYR A 136 1.64 -4.87 -24.78
C TYR A 136 0.72 -3.91 -23.97
N PRO A 137 1.27 -3.06 -23.07
CA PRO A 137 0.49 -2.13 -22.26
C PRO A 137 -0.49 -1.25 -23.04
N ARG A 138 -0.13 -0.83 -24.27
CA ARG A 138 -1.01 -0.03 -25.16
C ARG A 138 -2.31 -0.74 -25.56
N GLN A 139 -2.37 -2.05 -25.42
CA GLN A 139 -3.51 -2.90 -25.79
C GLN A 139 -4.41 -3.23 -24.57
N LEU A 140 -4.13 -2.65 -23.41
CA LEU A 140 -4.81 -2.90 -22.15
C LEU A 140 -5.65 -1.69 -21.72
N SER A 141 -6.79 -1.95 -21.06
CA SER A 141 -7.53 -0.92 -20.33
C SER A 141 -6.72 -0.41 -19.11
N GLY A 142 -7.10 0.73 -18.55
CA GLY A 142 -6.47 1.28 -17.33
C GLY A 142 -6.48 0.28 -16.17
N GLY A 143 -7.62 -0.37 -15.93
CA GLY A 143 -7.75 -1.40 -14.89
C GLY A 143 -6.87 -2.63 -15.15
N MET A 144 -6.75 -3.09 -16.40
CA MET A 144 -5.84 -4.19 -16.75
C MET A 144 -4.36 -3.81 -16.51
N LYS A 145 -3.97 -2.58 -16.83
CA LYS A 145 -2.62 -2.06 -16.55
C LYS A 145 -2.31 -2.08 -15.06
N MET A 146 -3.27 -1.61 -14.24
CA MET A 146 -3.12 -1.59 -12.79
C MET A 146 -3.01 -3.01 -12.23
N ARG A 147 -3.84 -3.96 -12.66
CA ARG A 147 -3.75 -5.37 -12.26
C ARG A 147 -2.39 -5.98 -12.64
N ALA A 148 -1.85 -5.66 -13.82
CA ALA A 148 -0.51 -6.10 -14.21
C ALA A 148 0.59 -5.48 -13.33
N SER A 149 0.46 -4.22 -12.90
CA SER A 149 1.36 -3.57 -11.96
C SER A 149 1.32 -4.24 -10.58
N ILE A 150 0.14 -4.62 -10.09
CA ILE A 150 -0.02 -5.40 -8.85
C ILE A 150 0.68 -6.75 -8.98
N ALA A 151 0.43 -7.50 -10.05
CA ALA A 151 1.08 -8.78 -10.30
C ALA A 151 2.63 -8.65 -10.35
N ARG A 152 3.15 -7.58 -10.97
CA ARG A 152 4.58 -7.26 -10.99
C ARG A 152 5.15 -7.01 -9.59
N ALA A 153 4.42 -6.29 -8.74
CA ALA A 153 4.84 -6.03 -7.36
C ALA A 153 4.87 -7.31 -6.51
N LEU A 154 3.94 -8.22 -6.74
CA LEU A 154 3.79 -9.45 -5.96
C LEU A 154 4.71 -10.59 -6.40
N VAL A 155 5.25 -10.54 -7.62
CA VAL A 155 6.07 -11.61 -8.18
C VAL A 155 7.35 -11.87 -7.38
N SER A 156 7.98 -10.84 -6.80
CA SER A 156 9.21 -10.92 -6.00
C SER A 156 8.99 -11.31 -4.53
N ARG A 157 7.74 -11.60 -4.11
CA ARG A 157 7.39 -11.95 -2.73
C ARG A 157 7.85 -10.90 -1.70
N PRO A 158 7.42 -9.65 -1.84
CA PRO A 158 7.81 -8.62 -0.90
C PRO A 158 7.35 -8.96 0.51
N ARG A 159 8.04 -8.42 1.51
CA ARG A 159 7.60 -8.46 2.90
C ARG A 159 6.72 -7.25 3.23
N ILE A 160 7.00 -6.14 2.57
CA ILE A 160 6.30 -4.87 2.73
C ILE A 160 5.73 -4.42 1.38
N LEU A 161 4.47 -4.06 1.36
CA LEU A 161 3.77 -3.59 0.19
C LEU A 161 3.33 -2.15 0.39
N LEU A 162 3.83 -1.25 -0.45
CA LEU A 162 3.46 0.16 -0.45
C LEU A 162 2.54 0.42 -1.65
N MET A 163 1.34 0.95 -1.42
CA MET A 163 0.32 1.12 -2.45
C MET A 163 -0.22 2.56 -2.44
N ASP A 164 0.05 3.30 -3.51
CA ASP A 164 -0.36 4.70 -3.65
C ASP A 164 -1.58 4.82 -4.57
N GLU A 165 -2.77 4.90 -4.00
CA GLU A 165 -4.07 4.99 -4.68
C GLU A 165 -4.26 3.97 -5.83
N PRO A 166 -3.96 2.68 -5.65
CA PRO A 166 -3.86 1.72 -6.74
C PRO A 166 -5.17 1.47 -7.47
N PHE A 167 -6.29 1.78 -6.84
CA PHE A 167 -7.62 1.51 -7.39
C PHE A 167 -8.40 2.79 -7.77
N ALA A 168 -7.77 3.97 -7.70
CA ALA A 168 -8.45 5.25 -7.94
C ALA A 168 -9.06 5.38 -9.35
N ALA A 169 -8.42 4.78 -10.36
CA ALA A 169 -8.86 4.85 -11.76
C ALA A 169 -9.84 3.72 -12.16
N LEU A 170 -10.33 2.93 -11.21
CA LEU A 170 -11.22 1.80 -11.47
C LEU A 170 -12.69 2.17 -11.17
N ASP A 171 -13.61 1.54 -11.92
CA ASP A 171 -15.02 1.55 -11.57
C ASP A 171 -15.27 0.80 -10.24
N GLU A 172 -16.39 1.07 -9.60
CA GLU A 172 -16.72 0.58 -8.26
C GLU A 172 -16.72 -0.95 -8.19
N MET A 173 -17.36 -1.63 -9.14
CA MET A 173 -17.47 -3.09 -9.15
C MET A 173 -16.10 -3.77 -9.32
N THR A 174 -15.27 -3.23 -10.19
CA THR A 174 -13.88 -3.73 -10.39
C THR A 174 -13.02 -3.48 -9.15
N ARG A 175 -13.17 -2.31 -8.52
CA ARG A 175 -12.48 -1.94 -7.29
C ARG A 175 -12.83 -2.88 -6.15
N ASP A 176 -14.11 -3.13 -5.92
CA ASP A 176 -14.57 -4.00 -4.86
C ASP A 176 -14.06 -5.42 -5.01
N ARG A 177 -14.11 -5.97 -6.21
CA ARG A 177 -13.54 -7.28 -6.51
C ARG A 177 -12.03 -7.33 -6.23
N LEU A 178 -11.28 -6.31 -6.65
CA LEU A 178 -9.83 -6.27 -6.42
C LEU A 178 -9.47 -6.06 -4.94
N ASN A 179 -10.28 -5.34 -4.19
CA ASN A 179 -10.15 -5.23 -2.74
C ASN A 179 -10.29 -6.60 -2.06
N GLU A 180 -11.28 -7.40 -2.46
CA GLU A 180 -11.46 -8.75 -1.93
C GLU A 180 -10.32 -9.70 -2.32
N GLU A 181 -9.87 -9.65 -3.58
CA GLU A 181 -8.71 -10.40 -4.05
C GLU A 181 -7.43 -10.00 -3.29
N LEU A 182 -7.20 -8.70 -3.06
CA LEU A 182 -6.06 -8.20 -2.28
C LEU A 182 -6.09 -8.71 -0.84
N LEU A 183 -7.26 -8.68 -0.19
CA LEU A 183 -7.39 -9.18 1.19
C LEU A 183 -7.16 -10.68 1.28
N ARG A 184 -7.69 -11.48 0.35
CA ARG A 184 -7.42 -12.91 0.31
C ARG A 184 -5.92 -13.20 0.26
N LEU A 185 -5.18 -12.46 -0.59
CA LEU A 185 -3.74 -12.58 -0.69
C LEU A 185 -3.02 -12.12 0.57
N TYR A 186 -3.48 -11.02 1.15
CA TYR A 186 -2.94 -10.52 2.40
C TYR A 186 -3.09 -11.54 3.53
N GLU A 187 -4.23 -12.22 3.62
CA GLU A 187 -4.44 -13.30 4.61
C GLU A 187 -3.51 -14.48 4.40
N GLU A 188 -3.24 -14.84 3.15
CA GLU A 188 -2.34 -15.95 2.81
C GLU A 188 -0.86 -15.61 3.06
N GLN A 189 -0.44 -14.40 2.70
CA GLN A 189 0.97 -14.00 2.66
C GLN A 189 1.43 -13.26 3.91
N LYS A 190 0.49 -12.65 4.66
CA LYS A 190 0.76 -11.86 5.87
C LYS A 190 1.77 -10.73 5.64
N TRP A 191 1.64 -10.02 4.52
CA TRP A 191 2.44 -8.82 4.24
C TRP A 191 2.22 -7.75 5.31
N THR A 192 3.20 -6.84 5.45
CA THR A 192 2.95 -5.53 6.05
C THR A 192 2.56 -4.58 4.92
N VAL A 193 1.44 -3.89 5.04
CA VAL A 193 0.91 -3.05 3.97
C VAL A 193 0.75 -1.61 4.43
N LEU A 194 1.30 -0.67 3.66
CA LEU A 194 0.94 0.75 3.73
C LEU A 194 0.15 1.11 2.48
N PHE A 195 -1.08 1.48 2.68
CA PHE A 195 -2.03 1.77 1.62
C PHE A 195 -2.46 3.23 1.67
N VAL A 196 -2.53 3.88 0.53
CA VAL A 196 -3.07 5.24 0.41
C VAL A 196 -4.34 5.20 -0.41
N THR A 197 -5.38 5.80 0.09
CA THR A 197 -6.64 6.00 -0.63
C THR A 197 -7.34 7.28 -0.17
N HIS A 198 -8.28 7.76 -0.97
CA HIS A 198 -9.23 8.82 -0.59
C HIS A 198 -10.62 8.25 -0.25
N SER A 199 -10.83 6.94 -0.40
CA SER A 199 -12.09 6.26 -0.09
C SER A 199 -12.09 5.75 1.35
N VAL A 200 -12.98 6.29 2.19
CA VAL A 200 -13.16 5.84 3.58
C VAL A 200 -13.66 4.39 3.62
N ALA A 201 -14.56 4.02 2.73
CA ALA A 201 -15.11 2.68 2.63
C ALA A 201 -14.00 1.64 2.34
N GLU A 202 -13.12 1.96 1.40
CA GLU A 202 -11.96 1.13 1.06
C GLU A 202 -10.98 1.01 2.24
N ALA A 203 -10.65 2.14 2.89
CA ALA A 203 -9.76 2.16 4.04
C ALA A 203 -10.25 1.27 5.18
N VAL A 204 -11.52 1.36 5.54
CA VAL A 204 -12.11 0.52 6.59
C VAL A 204 -12.19 -0.93 6.17
N PHE A 205 -12.53 -1.21 4.90
CA PHE A 205 -12.64 -2.59 4.42
C PHE A 205 -11.30 -3.33 4.43
N LEU A 206 -10.22 -2.66 4.03
CA LEU A 206 -8.91 -3.30 3.84
C LEU A 206 -8.07 -3.36 5.14
N SER A 207 -8.20 -2.38 6.04
CA SER A 207 -7.16 -2.12 7.03
C SER A 207 -7.39 -2.80 8.37
N THR A 208 -6.30 -3.07 9.07
CA THR A 208 -6.29 -3.30 10.52
C THR A 208 -6.28 -1.98 11.28
N ARG A 209 -5.72 -0.93 10.66
CA ARG A 209 -5.64 0.42 11.24
C ARG A 209 -5.70 1.49 10.14
N VAL A 210 -6.49 2.53 10.40
CA VAL A 210 -6.61 3.72 9.54
C VAL A 210 -5.96 4.90 10.23
N VAL A 211 -5.03 5.56 9.54
CA VAL A 211 -4.35 6.78 9.99
C VAL A 211 -4.86 7.96 9.17
N ILE A 212 -5.46 8.94 9.82
CA ILE A 212 -5.98 10.15 9.18
C ILE A 212 -4.94 11.26 9.29
N LEU A 213 -4.51 11.79 8.14
CA LEU A 213 -3.58 12.90 8.06
C LEU A 213 -4.34 14.22 7.84
N ALA A 214 -3.99 15.24 8.62
CA ALA A 214 -4.33 16.63 8.32
C ALA A 214 -3.41 17.18 7.22
N ALA A 215 -3.78 18.29 6.61
CA ALA A 215 -2.99 18.97 5.57
C ALA A 215 -2.39 20.30 6.08
N HIS A 216 -1.38 20.78 5.37
CA HIS A 216 -0.78 22.12 5.51
C HIS A 216 -0.19 22.47 6.90
N PRO A 217 0.85 21.76 7.36
CA PRO A 217 1.53 20.59 6.78
C PRO A 217 0.85 19.27 7.16
N GLY A 218 1.25 18.20 6.46
CA GLY A 218 0.77 16.86 6.77
C GLY A 218 1.20 16.40 8.16
N ARG A 219 0.23 16.07 9.02
CA ARG A 219 0.43 15.57 10.39
C ARG A 219 -0.55 14.43 10.66
N VAL A 220 -0.19 13.52 11.54
CA VAL A 220 -1.14 12.51 12.04
C VAL A 220 -2.19 13.23 12.90
N ALA A 221 -3.44 13.19 12.46
CA ALA A 221 -4.56 13.78 13.20
C ALA A 221 -5.29 12.74 14.05
N HIS A 222 -5.56 11.56 13.48
CA HIS A 222 -6.27 10.47 14.18
C HIS A 222 -5.75 9.11 13.73
N GLU A 223 -5.82 8.14 14.65
CA GLU A 223 -5.64 6.72 14.37
C GLU A 223 -6.88 5.95 14.79
N ILE A 224 -7.35 5.05 13.95
CA ILE A 224 -8.54 4.23 14.18
C ILE A 224 -8.11 2.77 14.02
N LYS A 225 -8.25 1.99 15.08
CA LYS A 225 -8.15 0.54 14.98
C LYS A 225 -9.43 0.02 14.34
N VAL A 226 -9.29 -0.78 13.28
CA VAL A 226 -10.43 -1.38 12.60
C VAL A 226 -10.72 -2.74 13.22
N ASP A 227 -11.83 -2.83 13.92
CA ASP A 227 -12.27 -4.04 14.61
C ASP A 227 -13.39 -4.73 13.81
N LEU A 228 -13.00 -5.30 12.67
CA LEU A 228 -13.87 -6.11 11.82
C LEU A 228 -13.33 -7.53 11.72
N PRO A 229 -14.21 -8.55 11.80
CA PRO A 229 -13.78 -9.93 11.73
C PRO A 229 -13.16 -10.29 10.37
N TRP A 230 -12.29 -11.27 10.38
CA TRP A 230 -11.72 -11.91 9.20
C TRP A 230 -12.39 -13.27 8.94
N PRO A 231 -12.51 -13.76 7.71
CA PRO A 231 -12.19 -13.06 6.45
C PRO A 231 -13.22 -11.98 6.12
N ARG A 232 -12.79 -10.91 5.45
CA ARG A 232 -13.68 -9.84 4.99
C ARG A 232 -14.10 -10.08 3.55
N THR A 233 -15.39 -10.04 3.31
CA THR A 233 -16.04 -10.33 2.01
C THR A 233 -17.12 -9.29 1.71
N ALA A 234 -17.82 -9.43 0.58
CA ALA A 234 -18.99 -8.58 0.26
C ALA A 234 -19.97 -8.47 1.46
N LYS A 235 -20.22 -9.57 2.18
CA LYS A 235 -21.10 -9.57 3.37
C LYS A 235 -20.60 -8.67 4.50
N THR A 236 -19.28 -8.46 4.59
CA THR A 236 -18.72 -7.55 5.60
C THR A 236 -19.20 -6.13 5.34
N ARG A 237 -19.30 -5.71 4.07
CA ARG A 237 -19.77 -4.37 3.68
C ARG A 237 -21.24 -4.12 4.03
N GLU A 238 -22.06 -5.17 4.15
CA GLU A 238 -23.47 -5.12 4.52
C GLU A 238 -23.67 -5.13 6.05
N SER A 239 -22.60 -5.30 6.82
CA SER A 239 -22.69 -5.41 8.27
C SER A 239 -22.80 -4.05 8.96
N LYS A 240 -23.59 -3.99 10.03
CA LYS A 240 -23.73 -2.80 10.87
C LYS A 240 -22.39 -2.34 11.46
N ALA A 241 -21.54 -3.27 11.86
CA ALA A 241 -20.21 -2.95 12.38
C ALA A 241 -19.34 -2.22 11.36
N TYR A 242 -19.38 -2.62 10.09
CA TYR A 242 -18.68 -1.93 9.02
C TYR A 242 -19.24 -0.52 8.79
N GLU A 243 -20.56 -0.37 8.73
CA GLU A 243 -21.24 0.93 8.55
C GLU A 243 -20.89 1.92 9.68
N GLU A 244 -20.88 1.46 10.93
CA GLU A 244 -20.51 2.25 12.09
C GLU A 244 -19.06 2.74 11.99
N GLN A 245 -18.11 1.89 11.60
CA GLN A 245 -16.72 2.26 11.44
C GLN A 245 -16.47 3.20 10.26
N VAL A 246 -17.16 3.00 9.14
CA VAL A 246 -17.12 3.94 7.99
C VAL A 246 -17.67 5.30 8.41
N THR A 247 -18.76 5.34 9.17
CA THR A 247 -19.34 6.58 9.69
C THR A 247 -18.39 7.30 10.63
N GLN A 248 -17.75 6.56 11.56
CA GLN A 248 -16.74 7.10 12.47
C GLN A 248 -15.55 7.70 11.70
N ALA A 249 -14.95 6.95 10.78
CA ALA A 249 -13.82 7.41 9.99
C ALA A 249 -14.18 8.62 9.12
N SER A 250 -15.39 8.62 8.52
CA SER A 250 -15.91 9.76 7.73
C SER A 250 -16.10 11.03 8.57
N ARG A 251 -16.57 10.89 9.81
CA ARG A 251 -16.71 12.03 10.73
C ARG A 251 -15.36 12.63 11.10
N LEU A 252 -14.39 11.80 11.46
CA LEU A 252 -13.04 12.25 11.81
C LEU A 252 -12.33 12.89 10.60
N LEU A 253 -12.47 12.28 9.42
CA LEU A 253 -11.91 12.84 8.19
C LEU A 253 -12.52 14.23 7.88
N ARG A 254 -13.82 14.41 8.04
CA ARG A 254 -14.46 15.73 7.86
C ARG A 254 -13.92 16.78 8.84
N GLY A 255 -13.58 16.40 10.07
CA GLY A 255 -12.98 17.29 11.05
C GLY A 255 -11.61 17.86 10.63
N VAL A 256 -10.84 17.14 9.82
CA VAL A 256 -9.55 17.63 9.30
C VAL A 256 -9.65 18.48 8.04
N TYR A 257 -10.84 18.54 7.39
CA TYR A 257 -11.11 19.45 6.27
C TYR A 257 -11.63 20.82 6.70
N GLN A 258 -12.08 20.95 7.95
CA GLN A 258 -12.52 22.24 8.48
C GLN A 258 -11.30 23.01 8.98
N PRO A 259 -11.09 24.27 8.55
CA PRO A 259 -9.99 25.10 8.98
C PRO A 259 -10.08 25.49 10.47
#